data_f825d5412ff43f6072bc61c90c200ff6
#
_entry.id   f825d5412ff43f6072bc61c90c200ff6
#
_cell.length_a   1.000
_cell.length_b   1.000
_cell.length_c   1.000
_cell.angle_alpha   90.00
_cell.angle_beta   90.00
_cell.angle_gamma   90.00
#
_symmetry.space_group_name_H-M   'P 1'
#
loop_
_entity.id
_entity.type
_entity.pdbx_description
1 polymer ?
#
loop_
_entity_poly.entity_id
_entity_poly.type
_entity_poly.pdbx_seq_one_letter_code
_entity_poly.pdbx_strand_id
1 'polypeptide(L)'
;MADFFPDLLEGFPEKVFLEGVCRKYHYGKGQEMELGAVAEEMLPLIRREAFWESRESGSLNGKLKEMSGAAYEAVIMSLGSSLDSLQESYHAKEQLSESYMLEALASELLLVGYGAYNRYVKEKGNWHVARYHFPGSEENFPLEMVPELLKGFQCQLTCNAAFCIIPKKSVVFVAELTQNEKIQCESICADCHNMHCPNRVERDFFRGRMLAKVADMPLNYGYSRIFGK
;
A
#
# COMPACT_ATOMS: atom_id res chain seq x y z
N MET A 1 -1.65 -12.20 -14.26
CA MET A 1 -1.60 -10.92 -13.53
C MET A 1 -2.97 -10.76 -12.87
N ALA A 2 -3.02 -10.66 -11.56
CA ALA A 2 -4.26 -10.32 -10.90
C ALA A 2 -4.34 -8.79 -10.89
N ASP A 3 -5.28 -8.22 -11.63
CA ASP A 3 -5.59 -6.79 -11.64
C ASP A 3 -6.29 -6.42 -10.32
N PHE A 4 -5.49 -6.36 -9.28
CA PHE A 4 -6.00 -6.31 -7.92
C PHE A 4 -6.43 -4.90 -7.49
N PHE A 5 -5.72 -3.86 -7.92
CA PHE A 5 -6.07 -2.48 -7.59
C PHE A 5 -7.36 -1.99 -8.27
N PRO A 6 -7.66 -2.34 -9.52
CA PRO A 6 -8.96 -2.05 -10.12
C PRO A 6 -10.12 -2.65 -9.32
N ASP A 7 -10.03 -3.94 -8.96
CA ASP A 7 -11.05 -4.62 -8.14
C ASP A 7 -11.23 -3.99 -6.76
N LEU A 8 -10.13 -3.54 -6.16
CA LEU A 8 -10.16 -2.83 -4.89
C LEU A 8 -10.87 -1.48 -5.01
N LEU A 9 -10.68 -0.79 -6.14
CA LEU A 9 -11.26 0.53 -6.38
C LEU A 9 -12.72 0.49 -6.85
N GLU A 10 -13.19 -0.61 -7.45
CA GLU A 10 -14.60 -0.76 -7.87
C GLU A 10 -15.59 -0.75 -6.70
N GLY A 11 -15.20 -1.25 -5.54
CA GLY A 11 -16.02 -1.23 -4.33
C GLY A 11 -15.52 -0.27 -3.24
N PHE A 12 -14.60 0.63 -3.58
CA PHE A 12 -13.87 1.44 -2.64
C PHE A 12 -14.78 2.46 -1.93
N PRO A 13 -14.88 2.44 -0.59
CA PRO A 13 -15.71 3.35 0.16
C PRO A 13 -15.04 4.72 0.30
N GLU A 14 -15.04 5.48 -0.80
CA GLU A 14 -14.33 6.75 -0.94
C GLU A 14 -14.59 7.71 0.24
N LYS A 15 -15.86 7.89 0.62
CA LYS A 15 -16.21 8.77 1.74
C LYS A 15 -15.53 8.37 3.04
N VAL A 16 -15.55 7.08 3.38
CA VAL A 16 -14.94 6.54 4.61
C VAL A 16 -13.42 6.70 4.56
N PHE A 17 -12.83 6.51 3.38
CA PHE A 17 -11.41 6.73 3.15
C PHE A 17 -11.03 8.20 3.36
N LEU A 18 -11.74 9.14 2.72
CA LEU A 18 -11.49 10.58 2.86
C LEU A 18 -11.64 11.07 4.31
N GLU A 19 -12.71 10.64 5.01
CA GLU A 19 -12.88 10.92 6.44
C GLU A 19 -11.70 10.43 7.28
N GLY A 20 -11.09 9.29 6.90
CA GLY A 20 -9.92 8.75 7.55
C GLY A 20 -8.66 9.56 7.32
N VAL A 21 -8.44 9.93 6.08
CA VAL A 21 -7.31 10.80 5.71
C VAL A 21 -7.43 12.15 6.43
N CYS A 22 -8.60 12.78 6.40
CA CYS A 22 -8.85 14.03 7.13
C CYS A 22 -8.48 13.92 8.60
N ARG A 23 -8.91 12.84 9.25
CA ARG A 23 -8.63 12.62 10.69
C ARG A 23 -7.14 12.40 10.95
N LYS A 24 -6.48 11.58 10.14
CA LYS A 24 -5.07 11.23 10.32
C LYS A 24 -4.14 12.41 10.09
N TYR A 25 -4.42 13.20 9.07
CA TYR A 25 -3.59 14.34 8.68
C TYR A 25 -4.10 15.68 9.26
N HIS A 26 -5.12 15.60 10.14
CA HIS A 26 -5.69 16.76 10.84
C HIS A 26 -6.25 17.84 9.91
N TYR A 27 -6.82 17.46 8.77
CA TYR A 27 -7.49 18.39 7.87
C TYR A 27 -8.77 18.93 8.49
N GLY A 28 -8.94 20.26 8.47
CA GLY A 28 -10.14 20.92 8.96
C GLY A 28 -11.30 20.87 7.97
N LYS A 29 -12.52 21.27 8.42
CA LYS A 29 -13.75 21.21 7.62
C LYS A 29 -13.66 21.91 6.26
N GLY A 30 -12.88 23.01 6.14
CA GLY A 30 -12.67 23.69 4.85
C GLY A 30 -11.82 22.87 3.87
N GLN A 31 -10.88 22.08 4.38
CA GLN A 31 -9.95 21.29 3.60
C GLN A 31 -10.54 19.95 3.13
N GLU A 32 -11.67 19.50 3.70
CA GLU A 32 -12.36 18.27 3.26
C GLU A 32 -12.81 18.37 1.80
N MET A 33 -13.29 19.55 1.37
CA MET A 33 -13.71 19.78 -0.03
C MET A 33 -12.50 19.78 -0.97
N GLU A 34 -11.39 20.42 -0.56
CA GLU A 34 -10.15 20.44 -1.34
C GLU A 34 -9.56 19.02 -1.47
N LEU A 35 -9.54 18.26 -0.37
CA LEU A 35 -9.10 16.86 -0.39
C LEU A 35 -9.98 16.01 -1.31
N GLY A 36 -11.30 16.22 -1.30
CA GLY A 36 -12.24 15.58 -2.21
C GLY A 36 -11.92 15.87 -3.68
N ALA A 37 -11.66 17.14 -4.02
CA ALA A 37 -11.29 17.54 -5.37
C ALA A 37 -9.98 16.88 -5.83
N VAL A 38 -8.97 16.81 -4.96
CA VAL A 38 -7.72 16.10 -5.26
C VAL A 38 -7.97 14.60 -5.47
N ALA A 39 -8.85 13.98 -4.68
CA ALA A 39 -9.22 12.58 -4.85
C ALA A 39 -9.96 12.34 -6.16
N GLU A 40 -10.86 13.23 -6.59
CA GLU A 40 -11.55 13.15 -7.89
C GLU A 40 -10.58 13.21 -9.08
N GLU A 41 -9.50 13.98 -8.98
CA GLU A 41 -8.44 14.00 -10.01
C GLU A 41 -7.57 12.74 -9.97
N MET A 42 -7.24 12.26 -8.77
CA MET A 42 -6.32 11.16 -8.54
C MET A 42 -6.93 9.78 -8.88
N LEU A 43 -8.15 9.49 -8.40
CA LEU A 43 -8.73 8.14 -8.47
C LEU A 43 -8.88 7.59 -9.90
N PRO A 44 -9.27 8.38 -10.93
CA PRO A 44 -9.31 7.89 -12.30
C PRO A 44 -7.94 7.49 -12.85
N LEU A 45 -6.86 8.16 -12.41
CA LEU A 45 -5.49 7.83 -12.82
C LEU A 45 -5.09 6.48 -12.22
N ILE A 46 -5.33 6.30 -10.92
CA ILE A 46 -5.04 5.05 -10.21
C ILE A 46 -5.81 3.88 -10.80
N ARG A 47 -7.10 4.04 -11.11
CA ARG A 47 -7.91 2.98 -11.73
C ARG A 47 -7.34 2.47 -13.05
N ARG A 48 -6.59 3.29 -13.77
CA ARG A 48 -5.99 2.91 -15.05
C ARG A 48 -4.60 2.31 -14.95
N GLU A 49 -3.83 2.72 -13.95
CA GLU A 49 -2.40 2.45 -13.90
C GLU A 49 -1.94 1.64 -12.70
N ALA A 50 -2.74 1.60 -11.61
CA ALA A 50 -2.34 0.87 -10.44
C ALA A 50 -2.33 -0.63 -10.69
N PHE A 51 -1.30 -1.27 -10.19
CA PHE A 51 -1.16 -2.72 -10.27
C PHE A 51 -0.38 -3.26 -9.08
N TRP A 52 -0.46 -4.56 -8.91
CA TRP A 52 0.44 -5.31 -8.06
C TRP A 52 0.79 -6.64 -8.73
N GLU A 53 1.93 -7.19 -8.39
CA GLU A 53 2.40 -8.48 -8.83
C GLU A 53 3.09 -9.18 -7.67
N SER A 54 2.85 -10.48 -7.48
CA SER A 54 3.60 -11.31 -6.54
C SER A 54 4.22 -12.50 -7.22
N ARG A 55 5.34 -12.95 -6.71
CA ARG A 55 6.02 -14.16 -7.13
C ARG A 55 6.61 -14.90 -5.95
N GLU A 56 6.66 -16.20 -6.02
CA GLU A 56 7.39 -16.98 -5.05
C GLU A 56 8.85 -16.52 -4.95
N SER A 57 9.33 -16.41 -3.75
CA SER A 57 10.69 -16.01 -3.45
C SER A 57 11.26 -17.00 -2.43
N GLY A 58 12.54 -17.33 -2.58
CA GLY A 58 13.25 -17.95 -1.48
C GLY A 58 13.52 -16.93 -0.37
N SER A 59 14.17 -17.35 0.70
CA SER A 59 14.67 -16.50 1.78
C SER A 59 15.79 -15.54 1.35
N LEU A 60 15.82 -15.15 0.07
CA LEU A 60 16.83 -14.27 -0.54
C LEU A 60 18.26 -14.81 -0.32
N ASN A 61 18.48 -16.09 -0.64
CA ASN A 61 19.75 -16.78 -0.46
C ASN A 61 20.25 -16.80 1.01
N GLY A 62 19.31 -16.98 1.95
CA GLY A 62 19.61 -17.02 3.39
C GLY A 62 19.80 -15.65 4.03
N LYS A 63 19.54 -14.56 3.31
CA LYS A 63 19.59 -13.19 3.87
C LYS A 63 18.45 -12.92 4.84
N LEU A 64 17.27 -13.53 4.60
CA LEU A 64 16.19 -13.55 5.57
C LEU A 64 16.32 -14.81 6.42
N LYS A 65 16.10 -14.69 7.72
CA LYS A 65 16.11 -15.85 8.63
C LYS A 65 14.99 -16.79 8.25
N GLU A 66 15.36 -17.99 7.77
CA GLU A 66 14.38 -19.01 7.42
C GLU A 66 13.63 -19.48 8.67
N MET A 67 12.29 -19.44 8.59
CA MET A 67 11.42 -20.06 9.58
C MET A 67 10.84 -21.35 9.02
N SER A 68 10.88 -22.41 9.81
CA SER A 68 10.32 -23.71 9.41
C SER A 68 8.82 -23.55 9.08
N GLY A 69 8.43 -23.98 7.88
CA GLY A 69 7.04 -23.92 7.41
C GLY A 69 6.60 -22.55 6.88
N ALA A 70 7.51 -21.58 6.76
CA ALA A 70 7.22 -20.32 6.08
C ALA A 70 7.42 -20.44 4.57
N ALA A 71 6.59 -19.71 3.82
CA ALA A 71 6.79 -19.41 2.42
C ALA A 71 7.12 -17.92 2.28
N TYR A 72 7.78 -17.55 1.20
CA TYR A 72 8.14 -16.17 0.92
C TYR A 72 7.61 -15.75 -0.45
N GLU A 73 6.95 -14.62 -0.51
CA GLU A 73 6.56 -13.98 -1.78
C GLU A 73 7.22 -12.60 -1.88
N ALA A 74 7.94 -12.35 -2.98
CA ALA A 74 8.31 -10.99 -3.35
C ALA A 74 7.10 -10.34 -4.00
N VAL A 75 6.79 -9.13 -3.58
CA VAL A 75 5.61 -8.37 -4.01
C VAL A 75 6.00 -6.97 -4.42
N ILE A 76 5.43 -6.50 -5.50
CA ILE A 76 5.46 -5.10 -5.92
C ILE A 76 4.06 -4.55 -5.96
N MET A 77 3.91 -3.28 -5.60
CA MET A 77 2.68 -2.51 -5.77
C MET A 77 3.04 -1.14 -6.33
N SER A 78 2.23 -0.62 -7.24
CA SER A 78 2.41 0.72 -7.81
C SER A 78 1.06 1.37 -8.03
N LEU A 79 0.97 2.66 -7.77
CA LEU A 79 -0.21 3.48 -8.10
C LEU A 79 -0.11 4.12 -9.50
N GLY A 80 1.01 3.91 -10.21
CA GLY A 80 1.21 4.40 -11.56
C GLY A 80 2.00 5.71 -11.64
N SER A 81 2.42 6.03 -12.86
CA SER A 81 3.27 7.20 -13.16
C SER A 81 2.50 8.51 -13.31
N SER A 82 1.21 8.43 -13.63
CA SER A 82 0.37 9.62 -13.76
C SER A 82 0.24 10.42 -12.45
N LEU A 83 0.42 9.77 -11.30
CA LEU A 83 0.47 10.47 -10.01
C LEU A 83 1.69 11.38 -9.89
N ASP A 84 2.85 10.95 -10.37
CA ASP A 84 4.05 11.78 -10.39
C ASP A 84 3.81 13.02 -11.25
N SER A 85 3.19 12.85 -12.43
CA SER A 85 2.85 13.96 -13.33
C SER A 85 1.80 14.90 -12.73
N LEU A 86 0.79 14.37 -12.02
CA LEU A 86 -0.19 15.19 -11.32
C LEU A 86 0.47 16.03 -10.21
N GLN A 87 1.37 15.43 -9.43
CA GLN A 87 2.12 16.12 -8.39
C GLN A 87 3.00 17.24 -8.98
N GLU A 88 3.68 16.98 -10.10
CA GLU A 88 4.47 17.98 -10.82
C GLU A 88 3.59 19.12 -11.35
N SER A 89 2.38 18.81 -11.84
CA SER A 89 1.40 19.84 -12.24
C SER A 89 1.01 20.75 -11.10
N TYR A 90 0.75 20.22 -9.89
CA TYR A 90 0.46 21.01 -8.70
C TYR A 90 1.65 21.89 -8.31
N HIS A 91 2.87 21.36 -8.35
CA HIS A 91 4.07 22.17 -8.07
C HIS A 91 4.25 23.30 -9.08
N ALA A 92 4.05 23.04 -10.38
CA ALA A 92 4.17 24.06 -11.43
C ALA A 92 3.13 25.20 -11.30
N LYS A 93 1.98 24.91 -10.66
CA LYS A 93 0.92 25.87 -10.37
C LYS A 93 1.01 26.48 -8.97
N GLU A 94 2.07 26.19 -8.22
CA GLU A 94 2.25 26.60 -6.82
C GLU A 94 1.13 26.11 -5.87
N GLN A 95 0.43 25.03 -6.23
CA GLN A 95 -0.62 24.39 -5.46
C GLN A 95 -0.02 23.41 -4.45
N LEU A 96 0.68 23.94 -3.45
CA LEU A 96 1.42 23.13 -2.48
C LEU A 96 0.50 22.34 -1.53
N SER A 97 -0.67 22.89 -1.21
CA SER A 97 -1.69 22.20 -0.38
C SER A 97 -2.19 20.95 -1.08
N GLU A 98 -2.58 21.07 -2.35
CA GLU A 98 -3.08 19.96 -3.17
C GLU A 98 -2.00 18.91 -3.40
N SER A 99 -0.76 19.34 -3.62
CA SER A 99 0.38 18.42 -3.72
C SER A 99 0.58 17.60 -2.44
N TYR A 100 0.45 18.23 -1.26
CA TYR A 100 0.54 17.54 0.02
C TYR A 100 -0.66 16.60 0.26
N MET A 101 -1.87 17.02 -0.12
CA MET A 101 -3.07 16.19 -0.06
C MET A 101 -2.97 14.96 -0.95
N LEU A 102 -2.45 15.13 -2.18
CA LEU A 102 -2.17 14.02 -3.10
C LEU A 102 -1.20 13.01 -2.48
N GLU A 103 -0.13 13.50 -1.86
CA GLU A 103 0.87 12.68 -1.17
C GLU A 103 0.24 11.85 -0.04
N ALA A 104 -0.63 12.48 0.77
CA ALA A 104 -1.34 11.84 1.86
C ALA A 104 -2.29 10.75 1.35
N LEU A 105 -3.16 11.09 0.38
CA LEU A 105 -4.11 10.16 -0.23
C LEU A 105 -3.41 8.95 -0.85
N ALA A 106 -2.37 9.16 -1.65
CA ALA A 106 -1.62 8.10 -2.30
C ALA A 106 -0.91 7.18 -1.29
N SER A 107 -0.36 7.74 -0.20
CA SER A 107 0.26 6.95 0.87
C SER A 107 -0.75 6.07 1.58
N GLU A 108 -1.95 6.58 1.88
CA GLU A 108 -3.02 5.79 2.50
C GLU A 108 -3.56 4.71 1.57
N LEU A 109 -3.63 4.96 0.25
CA LEU A 109 -4.02 3.92 -0.71
C LEU A 109 -3.01 2.77 -0.79
N LEU A 110 -1.72 3.04 -0.68
CA LEU A 110 -0.73 1.96 -0.56
C LEU A 110 -0.98 1.11 0.69
N LEU A 111 -1.36 1.73 1.83
CA LEU A 111 -1.72 0.97 3.04
C LEU A 111 -2.95 0.09 2.82
N VAL A 112 -3.95 0.57 2.08
CA VAL A 112 -5.11 -0.25 1.68
C VAL A 112 -4.66 -1.43 0.83
N GLY A 113 -3.67 -1.24 -0.05
CA GLY A 113 -3.05 -2.31 -0.86
C GLY A 113 -2.48 -3.45 -0.02
N TYR A 114 -1.81 -3.17 1.09
CA TYR A 114 -1.32 -4.24 1.99
C TYR A 114 -2.47 -5.05 2.61
N GLY A 115 -3.53 -4.39 3.05
CA GLY A 115 -4.71 -5.07 3.57
C GLY A 115 -5.35 -6.00 2.54
N ALA A 116 -5.35 -5.57 1.31
CA ALA A 116 -5.86 -6.35 0.21
C ALA A 116 -4.96 -7.55 -0.13
N TYR A 117 -3.64 -7.39 -0.10
CA TYR A 117 -2.69 -8.49 -0.24
C TYR A 117 -2.88 -9.55 0.87
N ASN A 118 -3.09 -9.11 2.12
CA ASN A 118 -3.39 -10.03 3.23
C ASN A 118 -4.62 -10.89 2.93
N ARG A 119 -5.69 -10.31 2.37
CA ARG A 119 -6.89 -11.08 1.98
C ARG A 119 -6.58 -12.07 0.85
N TYR A 120 -5.88 -11.62 -0.16
CA TYR A 120 -5.51 -12.46 -1.30
C TYR A 120 -4.75 -13.73 -0.87
N VAL A 121 -3.73 -13.61 -0.03
CA VAL A 121 -2.95 -14.78 0.40
C VAL A 121 -3.79 -15.72 1.26
N LYS A 122 -4.72 -15.19 2.05
CA LYS A 122 -5.67 -15.97 2.82
C LYS A 122 -6.63 -16.75 1.92
N GLU A 123 -7.20 -16.12 0.91
CA GLU A 123 -8.13 -16.74 -0.04
C GLU A 123 -7.43 -17.75 -0.94
N LYS A 124 -6.20 -17.48 -1.37
CA LYS A 124 -5.41 -18.35 -2.26
C LYS A 124 -5.04 -19.69 -1.63
N GLY A 125 -4.80 -19.74 -0.32
CA GLY A 125 -4.29 -20.98 0.28
C GLY A 125 -4.35 -21.01 1.81
N ASN A 126 -5.21 -20.20 2.42
CA ASN A 126 -5.30 -20.02 3.88
C ASN A 126 -3.95 -19.63 4.50
N TRP A 127 -3.18 -18.81 3.79
CA TRP A 127 -1.95 -18.23 4.26
C TRP A 127 -2.21 -16.91 5.00
N HIS A 128 -1.34 -16.59 5.95
CA HIS A 128 -1.34 -15.33 6.67
C HIS A 128 0.03 -14.68 6.50
N VAL A 129 0.06 -13.36 6.34
CA VAL A 129 1.33 -12.63 6.40
C VAL A 129 1.80 -12.61 7.85
N ALA A 130 2.93 -13.25 8.11
CA ALA A 130 3.58 -13.21 9.41
C ALA A 130 4.40 -11.93 9.58
N ARG A 131 5.09 -11.51 8.52
CA ARG A 131 5.95 -10.34 8.52
C ARG A 131 6.14 -9.75 7.12
N TYR A 132 6.33 -8.44 7.06
CA TYR A 132 6.77 -7.71 5.89
C TYR A 132 8.24 -7.32 6.03
N HIS A 133 9.05 -7.69 5.04
CA HIS A 133 10.46 -7.34 4.95
C HIS A 133 10.64 -6.29 3.86
N PHE A 134 11.14 -5.11 4.21
CA PHE A 134 11.41 -4.03 3.27
C PHE A 134 12.92 -3.84 3.08
N PRO A 135 13.40 -3.66 1.84
CA PRO A 135 14.79 -3.30 1.61
C PRO A 135 15.15 -2.04 2.42
N GLY A 136 16.26 -2.08 3.12
CA GLY A 136 16.73 -0.98 3.98
C GLY A 136 16.10 -0.93 5.38
N SER A 137 15.13 -1.79 5.72
CA SER A 137 14.55 -1.87 7.07
C SER A 137 15.29 -2.84 8.00
N GLU A 138 16.10 -3.71 7.44
CA GLU A 138 16.86 -4.75 8.16
C GLU A 138 18.32 -4.76 7.69
N GLU A 139 19.23 -5.03 8.62
CA GLU A 139 20.68 -5.07 8.35
C GLU A 139 21.03 -6.04 7.21
N ASN A 140 20.39 -7.19 7.18
CA ASN A 140 20.62 -8.23 6.17
C ASN A 140 19.82 -8.04 4.88
N PHE A 141 18.99 -6.99 4.80
CA PHE A 141 18.16 -6.69 3.64
C PHE A 141 18.33 -5.23 3.20
N PRO A 142 19.51 -4.87 2.67
CA PRO A 142 19.86 -3.49 2.34
C PRO A 142 19.12 -2.96 1.11
N LEU A 143 19.05 -1.62 0.96
CA LEU A 143 18.38 -0.94 -0.16
C LEU A 143 18.95 -1.32 -1.53
N GLU A 144 20.22 -1.68 -1.61
CA GLU A 144 20.92 -2.15 -2.80
C GLU A 144 20.30 -3.39 -3.42
N MET A 145 19.43 -4.08 -2.69
CA MET A 145 18.68 -5.22 -3.22
C MET A 145 17.45 -4.84 -4.06
N VAL A 146 17.01 -3.59 -4.02
CA VAL A 146 15.84 -3.12 -4.80
C VAL A 146 15.97 -3.44 -6.30
N PRO A 147 17.09 -3.12 -7.00
CA PRO A 147 17.24 -3.45 -8.42
C PRO A 147 17.15 -4.95 -8.72
N GLU A 148 17.67 -5.79 -7.85
CA GLU A 148 17.64 -7.25 -8.01
C GLU A 148 16.22 -7.80 -7.83
N LEU A 149 15.49 -7.29 -6.84
CA LEU A 149 14.09 -7.65 -6.61
C LEU A 149 13.23 -7.27 -7.81
N LEU A 150 13.38 -6.06 -8.34
CA LEU A 150 12.59 -5.57 -9.47
C LEU A 150 12.82 -6.39 -10.75
N LYS A 151 14.04 -6.89 -11.00
CA LYS A 151 14.34 -7.74 -12.18
C LYS A 151 13.53 -9.03 -12.26
N GLY A 152 12.99 -9.49 -11.16
CA GLY A 152 12.17 -10.70 -11.10
C GLY A 152 10.73 -10.52 -11.55
N PHE A 153 10.28 -9.30 -11.79
CA PHE A 153 8.92 -8.94 -12.20
C PHE A 153 8.86 -8.54 -13.68
N GLN A 154 7.68 -8.71 -14.29
CA GLN A 154 7.47 -8.34 -15.69
C GLN A 154 7.05 -6.87 -15.87
N CYS A 155 7.08 -6.11 -14.81
CA CYS A 155 6.66 -4.71 -14.80
C CYS A 155 7.77 -3.75 -15.27
N GLN A 156 7.37 -2.52 -15.61
CA GLN A 156 8.27 -1.44 -16.01
C GLN A 156 8.74 -0.58 -14.83
N LEU A 157 8.74 -1.11 -13.60
CA LEU A 157 9.30 -0.39 -12.47
C LEU A 157 10.82 -0.33 -12.57
N THR A 158 11.37 0.84 -12.28
CA THR A 158 12.81 1.07 -12.21
C THR A 158 13.18 1.68 -10.87
N CYS A 159 14.46 1.87 -10.61
CA CYS A 159 14.92 2.68 -9.49
C CYS A 159 16.07 3.59 -9.92
N ASN A 160 16.21 4.71 -9.21
CA ASN A 160 17.31 5.65 -9.41
C ASN A 160 18.59 5.20 -8.66
N ALA A 161 19.65 6.00 -8.75
CA ALA A 161 20.93 5.72 -8.08
C ALA A 161 20.83 5.72 -6.52
N ALA A 162 19.77 6.30 -5.96
CA ALA A 162 19.49 6.28 -4.53
C ALA A 162 18.53 5.14 -4.13
N PHE A 163 18.29 4.20 -5.04
CA PHE A 163 17.36 3.06 -4.87
C PHE A 163 15.90 3.44 -4.65
N CYS A 164 15.51 4.69 -4.95
CA CYS A 164 14.10 5.08 -4.94
C CYS A 164 13.40 4.51 -6.18
N ILE A 165 12.29 3.82 -5.96
CA ILE A 165 11.49 3.21 -7.04
C ILE A 165 10.79 4.30 -7.85
N ILE A 166 10.68 4.08 -9.14
CA ILE A 166 10.00 4.95 -10.11
C ILE A 166 8.93 4.11 -10.81
N PRO A 167 7.65 4.52 -10.78
CA PRO A 167 7.06 5.74 -10.19
C PRO A 167 7.20 5.83 -8.66
N LYS A 168 7.15 7.05 -8.10
CA LYS A 168 7.40 7.32 -6.66
C LYS A 168 6.43 6.60 -5.72
N LYS A 169 5.18 6.45 -6.14
CA LYS A 169 4.14 5.73 -5.37
C LYS A 169 4.14 4.25 -5.72
N SER A 170 5.30 3.64 -5.55
CA SER A 170 5.53 2.21 -5.72
C SER A 170 6.32 1.66 -4.54
N VAL A 171 6.13 0.38 -4.27
CA VAL A 171 6.80 -0.34 -3.19
C VAL A 171 7.18 -1.74 -3.64
N VAL A 172 8.31 -2.22 -3.14
CA VAL A 172 8.73 -3.61 -3.24
C VAL A 172 9.01 -4.14 -1.84
N PHE A 173 8.54 -5.34 -1.56
CA PHE A 173 8.77 -6.01 -0.27
C PHE A 173 8.80 -7.52 -0.45
N VAL A 174 9.23 -8.23 0.58
CA VAL A 174 9.07 -9.67 0.69
C VAL A 174 8.10 -9.95 1.84
N ALA A 175 7.03 -10.68 1.55
CA ALA A 175 6.09 -11.15 2.55
C ALA A 175 6.53 -12.54 3.03
N GLU A 176 6.68 -12.69 4.34
CA GLU A 176 6.82 -13.97 5.01
C GLU A 176 5.42 -14.51 5.32
N LEU A 177 5.10 -15.69 4.78
CA LEU A 177 3.79 -16.31 4.88
C LEU A 177 3.80 -17.51 5.81
N THR A 178 2.76 -17.69 6.58
CA THR A 178 2.57 -18.82 7.47
C THR A 178 1.13 -19.36 7.40
N GLN A 179 0.95 -20.65 7.65
CA GLN A 179 -0.37 -21.26 7.84
C GLN A 179 -0.82 -21.26 9.31
N ASN A 180 0.00 -20.75 10.21
CA ASN A 180 -0.35 -20.62 11.61
C ASN A 180 -1.20 -19.38 11.83
N GLU A 181 -2.53 -19.56 12.01
CA GLU A 181 -3.49 -18.49 12.23
C GLU A 181 -3.23 -17.62 13.49
N LYS A 182 -2.41 -18.14 14.43
CA LYS A 182 -2.01 -17.38 15.64
C LYS A 182 -0.93 -16.36 15.37
N ILE A 183 -0.25 -16.48 14.20
CA ILE A 183 0.80 -15.55 13.77
C ILE A 183 0.20 -14.71 12.65
N GLN A 184 -0.06 -13.46 12.93
CA GLN A 184 -0.60 -12.53 11.95
C GLN A 184 0.02 -11.15 12.14
N CYS A 185 0.55 -10.58 11.07
CA CYS A 185 1.00 -9.20 11.07
C CYS A 185 -0.22 -8.26 11.03
N GLU A 186 -0.47 -7.58 12.14
CA GLU A 186 -1.62 -6.67 12.27
C GLU A 186 -1.46 -5.41 11.41
N SER A 187 -0.22 -4.97 11.17
CA SER A 187 0.09 -3.82 10.32
C SER A 187 1.56 -3.81 9.88
N ILE A 188 1.85 -3.16 8.77
CA ILE A 188 3.24 -2.96 8.29
C ILE A 188 4.11 -2.19 9.30
N CYS A 189 3.51 -1.45 10.22
CA CYS A 189 4.21 -0.71 11.28
C CYS A 189 4.52 -1.56 12.51
N ALA A 190 3.92 -2.75 12.67
CA ALA A 190 4.06 -3.56 13.87
C ALA A 190 5.53 -3.98 14.11
N ASP A 191 6.20 -4.41 13.04
CA ASP A 191 7.59 -4.87 13.07
C ASP A 191 8.58 -3.86 12.46
N CYS A 192 8.11 -2.67 12.06
CA CYS A 192 8.95 -1.62 11.50
C CYS A 192 9.76 -0.94 12.61
N HIS A 193 11.09 -0.97 12.50
CA HIS A 193 11.99 -0.36 13.47
C HIS A 193 12.18 1.15 13.30
N ASN A 194 11.63 1.77 12.25
CA ASN A 194 11.69 3.22 12.06
C ASN A 194 10.73 3.94 13.01
N MET A 195 11.22 4.24 14.22
CA MET A 195 10.44 4.93 15.26
C MET A 195 10.15 6.41 14.91
N HIS A 196 10.89 6.99 13.98
CA HIS A 196 10.78 8.39 13.57
C HIS A 196 10.03 8.56 12.22
N CYS A 197 9.40 7.49 11.71
CA CYS A 197 8.62 7.57 10.49
C CYS A 197 7.41 8.50 10.68
N PRO A 198 7.27 9.57 9.87
CA PRO A 198 6.13 10.49 9.98
C PRO A 198 4.79 9.82 9.66
N ASN A 199 4.82 8.71 8.93
CA ASN A 199 3.64 7.91 8.59
C ASN A 199 3.43 6.72 9.53
N ARG A 200 4.21 6.64 10.64
CA ARG A 200 4.05 5.57 11.61
C ARG A 200 2.67 5.64 12.25
N VAL A 201 1.95 4.55 12.16
CA VAL A 201 0.64 4.44 12.81
C VAL A 201 0.82 3.89 14.20
N GLU A 202 0.36 4.63 15.21
CA GLU A 202 0.33 4.12 16.58
C GLU A 202 -0.64 2.93 16.68
N ARG A 203 -0.29 1.92 17.49
CA ARG A 203 -1.08 0.68 17.66
C ARG A 203 -2.56 0.95 18.00
N ASP A 204 -2.85 2.03 18.70
CA ASP A 204 -4.21 2.39 19.11
C ASP A 204 -5.08 2.92 17.95
N PHE A 205 -4.47 3.44 16.90
CA PHE A 205 -5.19 3.94 15.72
C PHE A 205 -5.73 2.79 14.84
N PHE A 206 -4.99 1.69 14.70
CA PHE A 206 -5.44 0.51 13.93
C PHE A 206 -6.44 -0.36 14.68
N ARG A 207 -6.40 -0.42 16.01
CA ARG A 207 -7.50 -1.00 16.82
C ARG A 207 -8.81 -0.26 16.66
N GLY A 208 -8.79 1.00 16.21
CA GLY A 208 -9.92 1.86 15.96
C GLY A 208 -10.56 1.73 14.57
N ARG A 209 -11.04 0.56 14.16
CA ARG A 209 -12.23 0.38 13.29
C ARG A 209 -12.28 0.92 11.86
N MET A 210 -11.28 1.62 11.27
CA MET A 210 -11.52 2.23 9.97
C MET A 210 -10.83 1.56 8.78
N LEU A 211 -9.53 1.34 8.88
CA LEU A 211 -8.82 0.61 7.82
C LEU A 211 -9.11 -0.89 7.88
N ALA A 212 -9.36 -1.43 9.08
CA ALA A 212 -9.87 -2.79 9.23
C ALA A 212 -11.22 -2.97 8.51
N LYS A 213 -12.14 -1.99 8.58
CA LYS A 213 -13.41 -2.05 7.84
C LYS A 213 -13.23 -2.00 6.32
N VAL A 214 -12.27 -1.24 5.81
CA VAL A 214 -11.94 -1.21 4.37
C VAL A 214 -11.24 -2.49 3.97
N ALA A 215 -10.32 -2.99 4.82
CA ALA A 215 -9.63 -4.24 4.61
C ALA A 215 -10.51 -5.48 4.75
N ASP A 216 -11.57 -5.44 5.59
CA ASP A 216 -12.49 -6.55 5.83
C ASP A 216 -13.75 -6.51 4.94
N MET A 217 -13.90 -5.52 4.05
CA MET A 217 -15.03 -5.47 3.13
C MET A 217 -14.88 -6.54 2.04
N PRO A 218 -15.88 -7.40 1.82
CA PRO A 218 -15.83 -8.37 0.73
C PRO A 218 -15.80 -7.64 -0.62
N LEU A 219 -14.97 -8.13 -1.53
CA LEU A 219 -14.77 -7.61 -2.90
C LEU A 219 -16.06 -7.42 -3.71
N ASN A 220 -17.20 -7.98 -3.25
CA ASN A 220 -18.50 -7.94 -3.93
C ASN A 220 -19.55 -7.05 -3.25
N TYR A 221 -19.16 -6.09 -2.41
CA TYR A 221 -20.15 -5.17 -1.86
C TYR A 221 -20.50 -4.09 -2.90
N GLY A 222 -21.50 -4.39 -3.72
CA GLY A 222 -22.06 -3.43 -4.66
C GLY A 222 -22.54 -2.16 -3.96
N TYR A 223 -22.25 -1.03 -4.57
CA TYR A 223 -22.55 0.35 -4.16
C TYR A 223 -23.99 0.60 -3.67
N SER A 224 -24.93 -0.28 -4.00
CA SER A 224 -26.38 -0.12 -3.71
C SER A 224 -26.78 -0.34 -2.26
N ARG A 225 -25.92 -0.84 -1.37
CA ARG A 225 -26.28 -1.11 0.05
C ARG A 225 -25.69 -0.14 1.07
N ILE A 226 -24.72 0.69 0.70
CA ILE A 226 -24.09 1.64 1.62
C ILE A 226 -24.75 3.02 1.52
N PHE A 227 -25.30 3.35 0.35
CA PHE A 227 -26.06 4.59 0.12
C PHE A 227 -27.53 4.23 -0.08
N GLY A 228 -28.22 3.89 1.02
CA GLY A 228 -29.66 3.83 1.02
C GLY A 228 -30.25 5.15 0.50
N LYS A 229 -31.23 5.03 -0.42
CA LYS A 229 -31.99 6.12 -1.00
C LYS A 229 -32.45 7.14 0.05
#